data_b9929cd4466442502f89290405f00a13
#
_entry.id   b9929cd4466442502f89290405f00a13
#
_cell.length_a   1.000
_cell.length_b   1.000
_cell.length_c   1.000
_cell.angle_alpha   90.00
_cell.angle_beta   90.00
_cell.angle_gamma   90.00
#
_symmetry.space_group_name_H-M   'P 1'
#
loop_
_entity.id
_entity.type
_entity.pdbx_description
1 polymer ?
#
loop_
_entity_poly.entity_id
_entity_poly.type
_entity_poly.pdbx_seq_one_letter_code
_entity_poly.pdbx_strand_id
1 'polypeptide(L)'
;VKYFSVPEDANVIVDDARHFVNINKKKYDLVLMDLFLNETPPAHALTLESFEKVKSDLNEDGFIIINFYGFLTGDNGKAARSIIKTVKKCNLYTYVLPTPGEEHERNLIIIGSKSEMNFNKIDEEHLGIEGFDIESKIIDFNNQEIENAVILIDNKPELEKLYLNLSLNWRNNVTEYYTKNLIKYNL
;
A
#
# COMPACT_ATOMS: atom_id res chain seq x y z
N VAL A 1 -18.34 -16.55 -0.68
CA VAL A 1 -18.60 -16.06 0.69
C VAL A 1 -19.93 -15.31 0.71
N LYS A 2 -20.83 -15.65 1.65
CA LYS A 2 -22.24 -15.24 1.67
C LYS A 2 -22.47 -13.71 1.64
N TYR A 3 -21.55 -12.92 2.20
CA TYR A 3 -21.73 -11.47 2.37
C TYR A 3 -21.00 -10.61 1.36
N PHE A 4 -20.02 -11.15 0.63
CA PHE A 4 -19.16 -10.38 -0.27
C PHE A 4 -19.27 -10.81 -1.73
N SER A 5 -20.21 -11.70 -2.05
CA SER A 5 -20.44 -12.20 -3.43
C SER A 5 -19.14 -12.58 -4.14
N VAL A 6 -18.23 -13.23 -3.42
CA VAL A 6 -16.98 -13.70 -4.01
C VAL A 6 -17.32 -14.72 -5.09
N PRO A 7 -16.81 -14.60 -6.32
CA PRO A 7 -17.04 -15.53 -7.40
C PRO A 7 -16.74 -16.99 -6.98
N GLU A 8 -17.50 -17.94 -7.48
CA GLU A 8 -17.33 -19.37 -7.12
C GLU A 8 -15.99 -19.94 -7.58
N ASP A 9 -15.42 -19.40 -8.64
CA ASP A 9 -14.12 -19.75 -9.21
C ASP A 9 -12.94 -19.04 -8.54
N ALA A 10 -13.21 -18.13 -7.58
CA ALA A 10 -12.15 -17.45 -6.85
C ALA A 10 -11.39 -18.44 -5.94
N ASN A 11 -10.08 -18.48 -6.09
CA ASN A 11 -9.22 -19.29 -5.22
C ASN A 11 -8.94 -18.53 -3.92
N VAL A 12 -9.67 -18.86 -2.87
CA VAL A 12 -9.52 -18.26 -1.54
C VAL A 12 -8.57 -19.10 -0.69
N ILE A 13 -7.46 -18.51 -0.27
CA ILE A 13 -6.46 -19.14 0.60
C ILE A 13 -6.44 -18.37 1.92
N VAL A 14 -6.61 -19.09 3.03
CA VAL A 14 -6.51 -18.52 4.38
C VAL A 14 -5.11 -18.80 4.91
N ASP A 15 -4.24 -17.79 4.83
CA ASP A 15 -2.85 -17.92 5.22
C ASP A 15 -2.28 -16.54 5.61
N ASP A 16 -1.11 -16.53 6.24
CA ASP A 16 -0.32 -15.30 6.39
C ASP A 16 0.25 -14.89 5.02
N ALA A 17 0.15 -13.60 4.70
CA ALA A 17 0.57 -13.09 3.39
C ALA A 17 2.05 -13.35 3.10
N ARG A 18 2.93 -13.21 4.11
CA ARG A 18 4.36 -13.48 3.96
C ARG A 18 4.64 -14.96 3.76
N HIS A 19 3.94 -15.82 4.51
CA HIS A 19 4.06 -17.26 4.33
C HIS A 19 3.62 -17.66 2.93
N PHE A 20 2.46 -17.18 2.47
CA PHE A 20 1.99 -17.43 1.10
C PHE A 20 3.02 -17.00 0.05
N VAL A 21 3.54 -15.78 0.15
CA VAL A 21 4.56 -15.25 -0.78
C VAL A 21 5.80 -16.16 -0.80
N ASN A 22 6.26 -16.66 0.36
CA ASN A 22 7.47 -17.48 0.44
C ASN A 22 7.31 -18.85 -0.24
N ILE A 23 6.12 -19.45 -0.18
CA ILE A 23 5.87 -20.80 -0.74
C ILE A 23 5.30 -20.77 -2.15
N ASN A 24 4.88 -19.60 -2.63
CA ASN A 24 4.26 -19.45 -3.96
C ASN A 24 5.25 -19.83 -5.07
N LYS A 25 4.69 -20.48 -6.12
CA LYS A 25 5.43 -20.88 -7.33
C LYS A 25 4.77 -20.37 -8.62
N LYS A 26 3.68 -19.62 -8.48
CA LYS A 26 2.95 -19.07 -9.63
C LYS A 26 3.50 -17.69 -9.97
N LYS A 27 3.25 -17.30 -11.21
CA LYS A 27 3.51 -15.93 -11.70
C LYS A 27 2.21 -15.17 -11.80
N TYR A 28 2.29 -13.87 -11.62
CA TYR A 28 1.13 -12.96 -11.65
C TYR A 28 1.46 -11.71 -12.47
N ASP A 29 0.45 -11.16 -13.12
CA ASP A 29 0.55 -9.87 -13.79
C ASP A 29 0.37 -8.72 -12.79
N LEU A 30 -0.41 -8.97 -11.74
CA LEU A 30 -0.66 -8.03 -10.66
C LEU A 30 -0.62 -8.74 -9.31
N VAL A 31 0.07 -8.14 -8.35
CA VAL A 31 -0.04 -8.46 -6.92
C VAL A 31 -0.57 -7.24 -6.19
N LEU A 32 -1.78 -7.32 -5.62
CA LEU A 32 -2.35 -6.29 -4.77
C LEU A 32 -2.07 -6.61 -3.30
N MET A 33 -1.37 -5.72 -2.63
CA MET A 33 -1.09 -5.80 -1.20
C MET A 33 -1.96 -4.79 -0.45
N ASP A 34 -3.16 -5.23 -0.07
CA ASP A 34 -4.08 -4.49 0.79
C ASP A 34 -4.07 -5.12 2.19
N LEU A 35 -2.98 -4.89 2.90
CA LEU A 35 -2.62 -5.60 4.12
C LEU A 35 -2.75 -4.69 5.32
N PHE A 36 -3.82 -4.89 6.11
CA PHE A 36 -3.97 -4.21 7.39
C PHE A 36 -4.36 -5.23 8.47
N LEU A 37 -3.66 -5.16 9.61
CA LEU A 37 -4.02 -5.82 10.84
C LEU A 37 -4.52 -4.75 11.82
N ASN A 38 -5.84 -4.51 11.80
CA ASN A 38 -6.47 -3.40 12.51
C ASN A 38 -5.87 -2.05 12.07
N GLU A 39 -5.20 -1.33 12.99
CA GLU A 39 -4.60 -0.03 12.75
C GLU A 39 -3.15 -0.05 12.23
N THR A 40 -2.54 -1.23 12.04
CA THR A 40 -1.15 -1.34 11.60
C THR A 40 -0.99 -2.25 10.39
N PRO A 41 -0.13 -1.90 9.43
CA PRO A 41 0.25 -2.82 8.38
C PRO A 41 1.18 -3.91 8.94
N PRO A 42 1.12 -5.16 8.43
CA PRO A 42 2.01 -6.24 8.84
C PRO A 42 3.44 -5.96 8.35
N ALA A 43 4.32 -5.52 9.26
CA ALA A 43 5.68 -5.08 8.92
C ALA A 43 6.48 -6.15 8.16
N HIS A 44 6.30 -7.44 8.52
CA HIS A 44 6.99 -8.57 7.92
C HIS A 44 6.61 -8.83 6.44
N ALA A 45 5.47 -8.30 5.99
CA ALA A 45 5.06 -8.39 4.59
C ALA A 45 5.60 -7.25 3.72
N LEU A 46 6.14 -6.18 4.33
CA LEU A 46 6.57 -4.95 3.65
C LEU A 46 8.10 -4.73 3.76
N THR A 47 8.87 -5.81 3.75
CA THR A 47 10.33 -5.80 3.80
C THR A 47 10.96 -5.97 2.42
N LEU A 48 12.25 -5.68 2.31
CA LEU A 48 13.04 -5.88 1.09
C LEU A 48 12.93 -7.33 0.62
N GLU A 49 13.11 -8.27 1.52
CA GLU A 49 13.06 -9.71 1.23
C GLU A 49 11.67 -10.14 0.73
N SER A 50 10.60 -9.53 1.29
CA SER A 50 9.24 -9.74 0.80
C SER A 50 9.06 -9.23 -0.62
N PHE A 51 9.46 -7.99 -0.86
CA PHE A 51 9.31 -7.38 -2.19
C PHE A 51 10.19 -8.06 -3.25
N GLU A 52 11.39 -8.50 -2.91
CA GLU A 52 12.23 -9.31 -3.80
C GLU A 52 11.53 -10.60 -4.21
N LYS A 53 10.90 -11.28 -3.25
CA LYS A 53 10.14 -12.50 -3.52
C LYS A 53 8.90 -12.21 -4.36
N VAL A 54 8.10 -11.20 -4.01
CA VAL A 54 6.95 -10.76 -4.82
C VAL A 54 7.39 -10.39 -6.22
N LYS A 55 8.48 -9.61 -6.38
CA LYS A 55 9.05 -9.29 -7.69
C LYS A 55 9.41 -10.56 -8.48
N SER A 56 9.96 -11.56 -7.81
CA SER A 56 10.28 -12.84 -8.48
C SER A 56 9.04 -13.58 -8.95
N ASP A 57 7.88 -13.34 -8.33
CA ASP A 57 6.59 -13.95 -8.68
C ASP A 57 5.80 -13.13 -9.72
N LEU A 58 6.27 -11.97 -10.13
CA LEU A 58 5.68 -11.20 -11.23
C LEU A 58 6.09 -11.74 -12.60
N ASN A 59 5.17 -11.69 -13.55
CA ASN A 59 5.47 -11.82 -14.98
C ASN A 59 6.38 -10.68 -15.46
N GLU A 60 6.78 -10.69 -16.73
CA GLU A 60 7.76 -9.73 -17.29
C GLU A 60 7.26 -8.28 -17.15
N ASP A 61 6.02 -8.01 -17.52
CA ASP A 61 5.37 -6.69 -17.39
C ASP A 61 4.51 -6.57 -16.12
N GLY A 62 4.72 -7.47 -15.16
CA GLY A 62 3.95 -7.49 -13.94
C GLY A 62 4.30 -6.37 -12.97
N PHE A 63 3.34 -6.01 -12.13
CA PHE A 63 3.50 -4.95 -11.14
C PHE A 63 2.83 -5.27 -9.80
N ILE A 64 3.25 -4.59 -8.77
CA ILE A 64 2.64 -4.62 -7.43
C ILE A 64 1.89 -3.31 -7.17
N ILE A 65 0.78 -3.41 -6.47
CA ILE A 65 0.07 -2.29 -5.89
C ILE A 65 0.03 -2.48 -4.38
N ILE A 66 0.43 -1.47 -3.63
CA ILE A 66 0.36 -1.46 -2.17
C ILE A 66 -0.61 -0.36 -1.78
N ASN A 67 -1.73 -0.74 -1.14
CA ASN A 67 -2.64 0.21 -0.50
C ASN A 67 -2.11 0.51 0.90
N PHE A 68 -1.74 1.76 1.16
CA PHE A 68 -1.14 2.17 2.42
C PHE A 68 -1.80 3.43 2.96
N TYR A 69 -2.32 3.38 4.17
CA TYR A 69 -2.83 4.56 4.86
C TYR A 69 -1.68 5.28 5.57
N GLY A 70 -1.47 6.56 5.27
CA GLY A 70 -0.42 7.33 5.93
C GLY A 70 -0.06 8.64 5.25
N PHE A 71 0.79 9.38 5.93
CA PHE A 71 1.37 10.64 5.46
C PHE A 71 2.51 10.39 4.47
N LEU A 72 2.78 11.39 3.64
CA LEU A 72 3.97 11.43 2.79
C LEU A 72 5.03 12.40 3.33
N THR A 73 4.57 13.49 3.96
CA THR A 73 5.43 14.58 4.40
C THR A 73 5.77 14.51 5.89
N GLY A 74 6.72 15.30 6.32
CA GLY A 74 7.15 15.40 7.72
C GLY A 74 7.62 14.09 8.34
N ASP A 75 7.67 14.04 9.66
CA ASP A 75 8.12 12.86 10.42
C ASP A 75 7.11 11.71 10.30
N ASN A 76 5.82 12.00 10.25
CA ASN A 76 4.76 11.02 10.09
C ASN A 76 4.81 10.32 8.71
N GLY A 77 5.35 10.98 7.69
CA GLY A 77 5.53 10.41 6.36
C GLY A 77 6.70 9.42 6.23
N LYS A 78 7.50 9.26 7.28
CA LYS A 78 8.69 8.41 7.22
C LYS A 78 8.37 6.94 6.97
N ALA A 79 7.24 6.44 7.47
CA ALA A 79 6.78 5.07 7.23
C ALA A 79 6.52 4.83 5.73
N ALA A 80 5.69 5.65 5.09
CA ALA A 80 5.41 5.55 3.66
C ALA A 80 6.67 5.70 2.80
N ARG A 81 7.49 6.71 3.08
CA ARG A 81 8.76 6.92 2.37
C ARG A 81 9.72 5.74 2.52
N SER A 82 9.69 5.04 3.66
CA SER A 82 10.50 3.83 3.86
C SER A 82 10.01 2.66 3.02
N ILE A 83 8.69 2.49 2.87
CA ILE A 83 8.12 1.51 1.95
C ILE A 83 8.53 1.85 0.51
N ILE A 84 8.35 3.10 0.08
CA ILE A 84 8.74 3.57 -1.26
C ILE A 84 10.23 3.31 -1.52
N LYS A 85 11.09 3.68 -0.56
CA LYS A 85 12.54 3.42 -0.64
C LYS A 85 12.87 1.95 -0.77
N THR A 86 12.15 1.10 -0.05
CA THR A 86 12.35 -0.36 -0.07
C THR A 86 11.92 -0.95 -1.41
N VAL A 87 10.78 -0.52 -1.96
CA VAL A 87 10.33 -0.93 -3.30
C VAL A 87 11.33 -0.49 -4.38
N LYS A 88 11.80 0.77 -4.34
CA LYS A 88 12.85 1.26 -5.24
C LYS A 88 14.14 0.45 -5.13
N LYS A 89 14.50 0.00 -3.93
CA LYS A 89 15.70 -0.84 -3.70
C LYS A 89 15.63 -2.19 -4.40
N CYS A 90 14.43 -2.71 -4.67
CA CYS A 90 14.24 -3.91 -5.48
C CYS A 90 14.41 -3.67 -6.99
N ASN A 91 14.87 -2.50 -7.42
CA ASN A 91 14.95 -2.11 -8.83
C ASN A 91 13.59 -2.24 -9.54
N LEU A 92 12.56 -1.69 -8.93
CA LEU A 92 11.24 -1.49 -9.51
C LEU A 92 11.03 0.00 -9.81
N TYR A 93 10.46 0.32 -10.97
CA TYR A 93 9.91 1.64 -11.24
C TYR A 93 8.80 1.89 -10.21
N THR A 94 8.89 2.99 -9.48
CA THR A 94 8.00 3.21 -8.34
C THR A 94 7.24 4.51 -8.50
N TYR A 95 5.92 4.42 -8.40
CA TYR A 95 4.99 5.53 -8.54
C TYR A 95 4.12 5.61 -7.28
N VAL A 96 3.69 6.82 -6.92
CA VAL A 96 2.82 7.04 -5.76
C VAL A 96 1.64 7.88 -6.19
N LEU A 97 0.45 7.34 -5.98
CA LEU A 97 -0.82 7.99 -6.27
C LEU A 97 -1.59 8.17 -4.95
N PRO A 98 -1.66 9.39 -4.40
CA PRO A 98 -2.51 9.65 -3.26
C PRO A 98 -3.98 9.62 -3.65
N THR A 99 -4.84 9.01 -2.83
CA THR A 99 -6.28 9.17 -3.00
C THR A 99 -6.71 10.60 -2.63
N PRO A 100 -7.86 11.09 -3.11
CA PRO A 100 -8.37 12.41 -2.74
C PRO A 100 -8.51 12.57 -1.22
N GLY A 101 -8.30 13.77 -0.71
CA GLY A 101 -8.40 14.10 0.70
C GLY A 101 -7.11 14.63 1.32
N GLU A 102 -7.19 15.05 2.56
CA GLU A 102 -6.04 15.49 3.34
C GLU A 102 -5.12 14.32 3.71
N GLU A 103 -3.84 14.59 4.01
CA GLU A 103 -2.86 13.53 4.31
C GLU A 103 -3.30 12.58 5.44
N HIS A 104 -4.07 13.06 6.39
CA HIS A 104 -4.53 12.27 7.52
C HIS A 104 -5.81 11.46 7.26
N GLU A 105 -6.38 11.57 6.06
CA GLU A 105 -7.66 10.92 5.68
C GLU A 105 -7.53 10.04 4.45
N ARG A 106 -6.40 10.11 3.74
CA ARG A 106 -6.23 9.46 2.45
C ARG A 106 -5.33 8.23 2.51
N ASN A 107 -5.53 7.36 1.53
CA ASN A 107 -4.60 6.28 1.25
C ASN A 107 -3.54 6.72 0.22
N LEU A 108 -2.45 6.00 0.21
CA LEU A 108 -1.40 6.08 -0.78
C LEU A 108 -1.39 4.78 -1.56
N ILE A 109 -1.57 4.88 -2.86
CA ILE A 109 -1.41 3.75 -3.76
C ILE A 109 0.03 3.78 -4.26
N ILE A 110 0.85 2.88 -3.73
CA ILE A 110 2.26 2.75 -4.11
C ILE A 110 2.35 1.63 -5.16
N ILE A 111 2.85 1.95 -6.34
CA ILE A 111 2.97 1.02 -7.45
C ILE A 111 4.45 0.73 -7.69
N GLY A 112 4.80 -0.55 -7.77
CA GLY A 112 6.13 -1.00 -8.16
C GLY A 112 6.06 -1.86 -9.41
N SER A 113 6.68 -1.44 -10.52
CA SER A 113 6.63 -2.14 -11.81
C SER A 113 8.01 -2.58 -12.27
N LYS A 114 8.08 -3.72 -12.98
CA LYS A 114 9.30 -4.19 -13.63
C LYS A 114 9.66 -3.35 -14.85
N SER A 115 8.66 -2.81 -15.55
CA SER A 115 8.78 -1.96 -16.71
C SER A 115 8.32 -0.55 -16.39
N GLU A 116 8.83 0.44 -17.10
CA GLU A 116 8.34 1.81 -17.01
C GLU A 116 6.87 1.88 -17.46
N MET A 117 6.04 2.49 -16.63
CA MET A 117 4.60 2.62 -16.91
C MET A 117 4.31 3.94 -17.62
N ASN A 118 3.47 3.89 -18.65
CA ASN A 118 2.97 5.06 -19.34
C ASN A 118 1.49 5.27 -18.98
N PHE A 119 1.22 6.26 -18.17
CA PHE A 119 -0.13 6.57 -17.66
C PHE A 119 -0.97 7.39 -18.65
N ASN A 120 -0.36 7.99 -19.67
CA ASN A 120 -1.07 8.74 -20.72
C ASN A 120 -2.02 7.86 -21.58
N LYS A 121 -1.89 6.54 -21.48
CA LYS A 121 -2.75 5.58 -22.18
C LYS A 121 -3.99 5.18 -21.38
N ILE A 122 -4.10 5.62 -20.14
CA ILE A 122 -5.27 5.37 -19.31
C ILE A 122 -6.19 6.57 -19.49
N ASP A 123 -7.12 6.43 -20.42
CA ASP A 123 -8.09 7.49 -20.73
C ASP A 123 -9.35 7.39 -19.88
N GLU A 124 -10.10 8.49 -19.87
CA GLU A 124 -11.35 8.63 -19.13
C GLU A 124 -12.42 7.63 -19.59
N GLU A 125 -12.40 7.26 -20.88
CA GLU A 125 -13.36 6.35 -21.47
C GLU A 125 -13.25 4.94 -20.89
N HIS A 126 -12.01 4.47 -20.64
CA HIS A 126 -11.76 3.17 -20.03
C HIS A 126 -12.11 3.12 -18.56
N LEU A 127 -11.93 4.22 -17.83
CA LEU A 127 -12.20 4.29 -16.39
C LEU A 127 -13.66 4.65 -16.08
N GLY A 128 -14.39 5.23 -17.03
CA GLY A 128 -15.75 5.74 -16.82
C GLY A 128 -15.81 6.89 -15.80
N ILE A 129 -14.70 7.57 -15.55
CA ILE A 129 -14.58 8.68 -14.59
C ILE A 129 -14.19 9.93 -15.38
N GLU A 130 -15.15 10.82 -15.57
CA GLU A 130 -14.96 12.09 -16.31
C GLU A 130 -13.94 12.98 -15.58
N GLY A 131 -12.98 13.53 -16.31
CA GLY A 131 -11.95 14.44 -15.78
C GLY A 131 -10.87 13.78 -14.92
N PHE A 132 -10.74 12.44 -14.94
CA PHE A 132 -9.74 11.75 -14.16
C PHE A 132 -8.41 11.66 -14.92
N ASP A 133 -7.44 12.46 -14.50
CA ASP A 133 -6.07 12.46 -15.00
C ASP A 133 -5.14 11.84 -13.96
N ILE A 134 -4.75 10.59 -14.17
CA ILE A 134 -3.83 9.85 -13.30
C ILE A 134 -2.45 10.50 -13.31
N GLU A 135 -1.96 10.90 -14.47
CA GLU A 135 -0.59 11.41 -14.61
C GLU A 135 -0.36 12.67 -13.75
N SER A 136 -1.32 13.59 -13.74
CA SER A 136 -1.23 14.80 -12.92
C SER A 136 -1.27 14.55 -11.41
N LYS A 137 -1.70 13.37 -10.99
CA LYS A 137 -1.83 12.99 -9.56
C LYS A 137 -0.68 12.14 -9.06
N ILE A 138 0.12 11.57 -9.96
CA ILE A 138 1.29 10.78 -9.58
C ILE A 138 2.34 11.72 -8.99
N ILE A 139 2.82 11.37 -7.81
CA ILE A 139 3.94 12.07 -7.17
C ILE A 139 5.24 11.38 -7.57
N ASP A 140 6.11 12.13 -8.24
CA ASP A 140 7.49 11.69 -8.46
C ASP A 140 8.33 12.04 -7.23
N PHE A 141 8.79 11.01 -6.53
CA PHE A 141 9.70 11.17 -5.40
C PHE A 141 11.14 11.25 -5.88
N ASN A 142 11.73 12.44 -5.78
CA ASN A 142 13.16 12.59 -5.96
C ASN A 142 13.94 11.91 -4.81
N ASN A 143 15.23 11.71 -5.00
CA ASN A 143 16.06 11.02 -4.02
C ASN A 143 16.18 11.77 -2.67
N GLN A 144 16.07 13.09 -2.66
CA GLN A 144 16.18 13.90 -1.43
C GLN A 144 14.99 13.68 -0.50
N GLU A 145 13.77 13.54 -1.04
CA GLU A 145 12.56 13.33 -0.23
C GLU A 145 12.56 12.00 0.51
N ILE A 146 13.23 10.98 -0.03
CA ILE A 146 13.35 9.65 0.60
C ILE A 146 14.70 9.43 1.30
N GLU A 147 15.59 10.42 1.33
CA GLU A 147 16.94 10.27 1.90
C GLU A 147 16.89 9.85 3.37
N ASN A 148 16.05 10.47 4.19
CA ASN A 148 15.89 10.17 5.61
C ASN A 148 15.03 8.92 5.89
N ALA A 149 14.51 8.26 4.87
CA ALA A 149 13.79 7.02 5.02
C ALA A 149 14.74 5.84 5.16
N VAL A 150 14.27 4.75 5.76
CA VAL A 150 15.05 3.52 5.96
C VAL A 150 14.61 2.45 4.97
N ILE A 151 15.51 1.51 4.67
CA ILE A 151 15.14 0.28 3.98
C ILE A 151 14.62 -0.70 5.02
N LEU A 152 13.40 -1.19 4.82
CA LEU A 152 12.77 -2.16 5.70
C LEU A 152 13.31 -3.56 5.39
N ILE A 153 13.79 -4.26 6.39
CA ILE A 153 14.39 -5.60 6.26
C ILE A 153 13.86 -6.53 7.36
N ASP A 154 13.85 -7.84 7.09
CA ASP A 154 13.23 -8.84 7.97
C ASP A 154 13.81 -8.85 9.40
N ASN A 155 15.11 -8.68 9.53
CA ASN A 155 15.77 -8.74 10.83
C ASN A 155 15.76 -7.42 11.62
N LYS A 156 15.10 -6.38 11.07
CA LYS A 156 14.98 -5.06 11.71
C LYS A 156 13.58 -4.46 11.48
N PRO A 157 12.60 -4.82 12.29
CA PRO A 157 11.21 -4.39 12.12
C PRO A 157 11.02 -2.92 12.54
N GLU A 158 11.41 -2.00 11.65
CA GLU A 158 11.30 -0.56 11.93
C GLU A 158 9.92 0.02 11.55
N LEU A 159 9.17 -0.62 10.66
CA LEU A 159 7.90 -0.07 10.17
C LEU A 159 6.90 0.16 11.30
N GLU A 160 6.74 -0.78 12.21
CA GLU A 160 5.83 -0.65 13.35
C GLU A 160 6.17 0.56 14.21
N LYS A 161 7.47 0.79 14.45
CA LYS A 161 7.93 1.97 15.20
C LYS A 161 7.66 3.27 14.45
N LEU A 162 7.90 3.29 13.14
CA LEU A 162 7.65 4.46 12.30
C LEU A 162 6.16 4.78 12.16
N TYR A 163 5.32 3.76 12.29
CA TYR A 163 3.87 3.86 12.13
C TYR A 163 3.11 4.10 13.44
N LEU A 164 3.78 4.02 14.59
CA LEU A 164 3.14 4.05 15.91
C LEU A 164 2.24 5.27 16.13
N ASN A 165 2.71 6.47 15.81
CA ASN A 165 1.93 7.69 15.99
C ASN A 165 0.67 7.71 15.10
N LEU A 166 0.77 7.18 13.89
CA LEU A 166 -0.37 7.06 12.98
C LEU A 166 -1.42 6.09 13.51
N SER A 167 -1.00 4.93 14.02
CA SER A 167 -1.90 3.95 14.64
C SER A 167 -2.66 4.54 15.82
N LEU A 168 -1.96 5.28 16.68
CA LEU A 168 -2.57 5.92 17.85
C LEU A 168 -3.58 7.00 17.43
N ASN A 169 -3.23 7.82 16.44
CA ASN A 169 -4.14 8.85 15.91
C ASN A 169 -5.37 8.23 15.28
N TRP A 170 -5.21 7.19 14.46
CA TRP A 170 -6.32 6.46 13.86
C TRP A 170 -7.25 5.88 14.93
N ARG A 171 -6.68 5.20 15.94
CA ARG A 171 -7.45 4.63 17.06
C ARG A 171 -8.25 5.70 17.80
N ASN A 172 -7.64 6.85 18.09
CA ASN A 172 -8.32 7.96 18.77
C ASN A 172 -9.47 8.50 17.92
N ASN A 173 -9.26 8.73 16.63
CA ASN A 173 -10.29 9.22 15.71
C ASN A 173 -11.46 8.24 15.60
N VAL A 174 -11.19 6.96 15.45
CA VAL A 174 -12.21 5.91 15.38
C VAL A 174 -13.00 5.83 16.71
N THR A 175 -12.27 5.85 17.84
CA THR A 175 -12.91 5.83 19.16
C THR A 175 -13.82 7.06 19.36
N GLU A 176 -13.35 8.25 19.00
CA GLU A 176 -14.12 9.47 19.09
C GLU A 176 -15.37 9.44 18.18
N TYR A 177 -15.21 8.99 16.95
CA TYR A 177 -16.31 8.83 16.00
C TYR A 177 -17.40 7.89 16.55
N TYR A 178 -17.02 6.70 17.01
CA TYR A 178 -17.98 5.73 17.54
C TYR A 178 -18.59 6.21 18.84
N THR A 179 -17.84 6.82 19.74
CA THR A 179 -18.38 7.37 20.99
C THR A 179 -19.44 8.44 20.71
N LYS A 180 -19.14 9.38 19.81
CA LYS A 180 -20.11 10.44 19.44
C LYS A 180 -21.38 9.88 18.77
N ASN A 181 -21.24 8.81 17.98
CA ASN A 181 -22.39 8.23 17.26
C ASN A 181 -23.18 7.23 18.12
N LEU A 182 -22.53 6.45 18.99
CA LEU A 182 -23.22 5.56 19.92
C LEU A 182 -24.10 6.33 20.93
N ILE A 183 -23.63 7.47 21.41
CA ILE A 183 -24.43 8.35 22.28
C ILE A 183 -25.69 8.86 21.58
N LYS A 184 -25.65 9.05 20.26
CA LYS A 184 -26.81 9.46 19.45
C LYS A 184 -27.89 8.39 19.32
N TYR A 185 -27.56 7.12 19.45
CA TYR A 185 -28.48 5.99 19.24
C TYR A 185 -29.01 5.37 20.54
N ASN A 186 -28.69 5.93 21.71
CA ASN A 186 -29.18 5.45 23.02
C ASN A 186 -29.16 3.93 23.19
N LEU A 187 -28.01 3.31 22.85
CA LEU A 187 -27.75 1.90 23.13
C LEU A 187 -27.05 1.75 24.50
#